data_0edb2d0fca5e79b7dd7cfdffec4f2b2a
#
_entry.id   0edb2d0fca5e79b7dd7cfdffec4f2b2a
#
_cell.length_a   1.000
_cell.length_b   1.000
_cell.length_c   1.000
_cell.angle_alpha   90.00
_cell.angle_beta   90.00
_cell.angle_gamma   90.00
#
_symmetry.space_group_name_H-M   'P 1'
#
loop_
_entity.id
_entity.type
_entity.pdbx_description
1 polymer ?
#
loop_
_entity_poly.entity_id
_entity_poly.type
_entity_poly.pdbx_seq_one_letter_code
_entity_poly.pdbx_strand_id
1 'polypeptide(L)'
;AKAARIPVRFAAAKLAEGDQLIMDSLNLDQNEKEMLEHIVKQMENERGLDRAAAIAHMRFDFIEKVCDETVVKPKESKEHLRSMKIDKVLTGKYTAIPCFIGIMGLVFFLTFSVIGAFLQNILDMGITALGNIVDHWMTAAGVNAVLHSLVMDGVFNGVGSVLSFLPVIVTLFFFLSLLEDSGYMARVAFVMDKLLRKIGLSGRSIVPMLVGFGCTVPGVMASRTLPSERDRKMTILLTPFMSCSAKLPIYAFFTAAFFPDHGAIVMIALYFGGIIMGILMALLMRKTLFSGEAVPFVMELPNYRMPGAKNVGHLLWDKAKDFLQRAVSYTHLTLPTN
;
A
#
# COMPACT_ATOMS: atom_id res chain seq x y z
N ALA A 1 10.02 25.42 -32.57
CA ALA A 1 10.73 24.14 -32.69
C ALA A 1 11.91 24.24 -33.67
N LYS A 2 11.73 24.74 -34.91
CA LYS A 2 12.83 24.88 -35.89
C LYS A 2 13.96 25.77 -35.37
N ALA A 3 13.64 26.91 -34.78
CA ALA A 3 14.63 27.84 -34.22
C ALA A 3 15.41 27.22 -33.03
N ALA A 4 14.75 26.43 -32.21
CA ALA A 4 15.36 25.72 -31.07
C ALA A 4 16.05 24.39 -31.48
N ARG A 5 16.11 24.06 -32.75
CA ARG A 5 16.66 22.80 -33.32
C ARG A 5 16.04 21.53 -32.72
N ILE A 6 14.79 21.61 -32.31
CA ILE A 6 14.03 20.47 -31.69
C ILE A 6 13.10 19.90 -32.79
N PRO A 7 13.04 18.56 -32.97
CA PRO A 7 12.10 17.92 -33.88
C PRO A 7 10.65 18.31 -33.56
N VAL A 8 9.89 18.76 -34.58
CA VAL A 8 8.53 19.31 -34.39
C VAL A 8 7.60 18.31 -33.67
N ARG A 9 7.63 17.02 -34.06
CA ARG A 9 6.81 15.98 -33.45
C ARG A 9 7.17 15.74 -31.99
N PHE A 10 8.46 15.79 -31.66
CA PHE A 10 8.93 15.65 -30.28
C PHE A 10 8.49 16.85 -29.43
N ALA A 11 8.68 18.08 -29.96
CA ALA A 11 8.24 19.29 -29.29
C ALA A 11 6.72 19.27 -29.01
N ALA A 12 5.91 18.92 -30.04
CA ALA A 12 4.45 18.82 -29.90
C ALA A 12 4.02 17.81 -28.83
N ALA A 13 4.63 16.61 -28.80
CA ALA A 13 4.34 15.60 -27.80
C ALA A 13 4.70 16.08 -26.38
N LYS A 14 5.87 16.70 -26.22
CA LYS A 14 6.33 17.24 -24.95
C LYS A 14 5.52 18.44 -24.44
N LEU A 15 5.09 19.32 -25.35
CA LEU A 15 4.16 20.38 -25.00
C LEU A 15 2.81 19.84 -24.53
N ALA A 16 2.30 18.84 -25.24
CA ALA A 16 1.07 18.17 -24.82
C ALA A 16 1.23 17.44 -23.48
N GLU A 17 2.41 16.96 -23.10
CA GLU A 17 2.73 16.40 -21.77
C GLU A 17 2.84 17.49 -20.69
N GLY A 18 3.02 18.74 -21.02
CA GLY A 18 3.25 19.84 -20.07
C GLY A 18 4.69 19.96 -19.59
N ASP A 19 5.66 19.52 -20.41
CA ASP A 19 7.09 19.60 -20.10
C ASP A 19 7.57 21.06 -20.08
N GLN A 20 7.88 21.58 -18.89
CA GLN A 20 8.29 22.97 -18.67
C GLN A 20 9.59 23.31 -19.39
N LEU A 21 10.56 22.39 -19.45
CA LEU A 21 11.85 22.64 -20.12
C LEU A 21 11.66 22.90 -21.61
N ILE A 22 10.73 22.20 -22.23
CA ILE A 22 10.41 22.41 -23.65
C ILE A 22 9.57 23.68 -23.84
N MET A 23 8.64 23.99 -22.95
CA MET A 23 7.89 25.25 -22.99
C MET A 23 8.82 26.45 -22.91
N ASP A 24 9.78 26.44 -22.01
CA ASP A 24 10.76 27.51 -21.81
C ASP A 24 11.72 27.62 -22.99
N SER A 25 12.17 26.49 -23.58
CA SER A 25 13.08 26.47 -24.71
C SER A 25 12.44 26.97 -26.04
N LEU A 26 11.12 26.87 -26.12
CA LEU A 26 10.36 27.31 -27.30
C LEU A 26 9.90 28.78 -27.21
N ASN A 27 10.00 29.41 -26.02
CA ASN A 27 9.58 30.80 -25.79
C ASN A 27 8.18 31.09 -26.34
N LEU A 28 7.19 30.25 -25.93
CA LEU A 28 5.81 30.39 -26.40
C LEU A 28 5.20 31.70 -25.90
N ASP A 29 4.46 32.38 -26.75
CA ASP A 29 3.67 33.55 -26.35
C ASP A 29 2.41 33.14 -25.54
N GLN A 30 1.70 34.14 -25.01
CA GLN A 30 0.54 33.86 -24.15
C GLN A 30 -0.61 33.23 -24.96
N ASN A 31 -0.82 33.65 -26.21
CA ASN A 31 -1.87 33.09 -27.07
C ASN A 31 -1.57 31.63 -27.43
N GLU A 32 -0.29 31.31 -27.72
CA GLU A 32 0.14 29.94 -28.01
C GLU A 32 -0.03 29.01 -26.78
N LYS A 33 0.22 29.50 -25.57
CA LYS A 33 -0.03 28.76 -24.33
C LYS A 33 -1.52 28.49 -24.11
N GLU A 34 -2.37 29.48 -24.31
CA GLU A 34 -3.82 29.34 -24.20
C GLU A 34 -4.39 28.35 -25.23
N MET A 35 -3.90 28.42 -26.48
CA MET A 35 -4.27 27.46 -27.52
C MET A 35 -3.84 26.04 -27.16
N LEU A 36 -2.63 25.86 -26.62
CA LEU A 36 -2.15 24.56 -26.14
C LEU A 36 -3.06 23.99 -25.05
N GLU A 37 -3.39 24.80 -24.05
CA GLU A 37 -4.27 24.37 -22.96
C GLU A 37 -5.69 24.06 -23.43
N HIS A 38 -6.20 24.79 -24.42
CA HIS A 38 -7.48 24.47 -25.03
C HIS A 38 -7.48 23.11 -25.73
N ILE A 39 -6.43 22.82 -26.53
CA ILE A 39 -6.27 21.52 -27.20
C ILE A 39 -6.15 20.38 -26.19
N VAL A 40 -5.39 20.59 -25.11
CA VAL A 40 -5.23 19.57 -24.05
C VAL A 40 -6.56 19.32 -23.33
N LYS A 41 -7.32 20.36 -22.98
CA LYS A 41 -8.64 20.21 -22.36
C LYS A 41 -9.64 19.50 -23.27
N GLN A 42 -9.59 19.78 -24.58
CA GLN A 42 -10.43 19.05 -25.53
C GLN A 42 -10.06 17.56 -25.54
N MET A 43 -8.78 17.23 -25.60
CA MET A 43 -8.30 15.84 -25.55
C MET A 43 -8.73 15.13 -24.25
N GLU A 44 -8.65 15.80 -23.11
CA GLU A 44 -9.09 15.27 -21.82
C GLU A 44 -10.60 14.99 -21.78
N ASN A 45 -11.39 15.92 -22.30
CA ASN A 45 -12.84 15.78 -22.36
C ASN A 45 -13.29 14.64 -23.31
N GLU A 46 -12.68 14.53 -24.47
CA GLU A 46 -12.99 13.50 -25.46
C GLU A 46 -12.65 12.10 -24.95
N ARG A 47 -11.58 11.94 -24.17
CA ARG A 47 -11.14 10.64 -23.66
C ARG A 47 -11.60 10.34 -22.24
N GLY A 48 -12.07 11.33 -21.49
CA GLY A 48 -12.44 11.18 -20.08
C GLY A 48 -11.29 10.79 -19.17
N LEU A 49 -10.06 11.13 -19.56
CA LEU A 49 -8.80 10.84 -18.89
C LEU A 49 -8.05 12.15 -18.62
N ASP A 50 -7.17 12.16 -17.62
CA ASP A 50 -6.26 13.30 -17.45
C ASP A 50 -5.21 13.38 -18.57
N ARG A 51 -4.55 14.53 -18.71
CA ARG A 51 -3.53 14.84 -19.72
C ARG A 51 -2.52 13.71 -19.93
N ALA A 52 -1.92 13.23 -18.83
CA ALA A 52 -0.87 12.23 -18.91
C ALA A 52 -1.41 10.85 -19.33
N ALA A 53 -2.56 10.45 -18.77
CA ALA A 53 -3.21 9.19 -19.13
C ALA A 53 -3.75 9.20 -20.57
N ALA A 54 -4.27 10.33 -21.06
CA ALA A 54 -4.74 10.47 -22.43
C ALA A 54 -3.60 10.30 -23.43
N ILE A 55 -2.43 10.92 -23.18
CA ILE A 55 -1.25 10.79 -24.03
C ILE A 55 -0.68 9.36 -23.99
N ALA A 56 -0.61 8.77 -22.80
CA ALA A 56 -0.18 7.38 -22.65
C ALA A 56 -1.10 6.42 -23.44
N HIS A 57 -2.41 6.60 -23.33
CA HIS A 57 -3.40 5.81 -24.07
C HIS A 57 -3.23 5.96 -25.59
N MET A 58 -3.05 7.18 -26.09
CA MET A 58 -2.80 7.43 -27.53
C MET A 58 -1.53 6.75 -28.04
N ARG A 59 -0.46 6.72 -27.23
CA ARG A 59 0.78 6.02 -27.57
C ARG A 59 0.58 4.51 -27.65
N PHE A 60 -0.16 3.95 -26.71
CA PHE A 60 -0.47 2.51 -26.72
C PHE A 60 -1.37 2.13 -27.88
N ASP A 61 -2.42 2.90 -28.18
CA ASP A 61 -3.27 2.69 -29.35
C ASP A 61 -2.43 2.68 -30.66
N PHE A 62 -1.47 3.61 -30.76
CA PHE A 62 -0.58 3.67 -31.92
C PHE A 62 0.35 2.44 -31.98
N ILE A 63 0.96 2.05 -30.85
CA ILE A 63 1.84 0.87 -30.76
C ILE A 63 1.03 -0.39 -31.10
N GLU A 64 -0.17 -0.54 -30.56
CA GLU A 64 -1.06 -1.67 -30.84
C GLU A 64 -1.38 -1.78 -32.32
N LYS A 65 -1.74 -0.66 -32.96
CA LYS A 65 -2.01 -0.60 -34.39
C LYS A 65 -0.79 -1.01 -35.23
N VAL A 66 0.39 -0.51 -34.90
CA VAL A 66 1.63 -0.90 -35.58
C VAL A 66 1.96 -2.37 -35.37
N CYS A 67 1.78 -2.87 -34.13
CA CYS A 67 2.00 -4.28 -33.80
C CYS A 67 1.03 -5.21 -34.52
N ASP A 68 -0.23 -4.82 -34.66
CA ASP A 68 -1.23 -5.63 -35.37
C ASP A 68 -0.94 -5.77 -36.87
N GLU A 69 -0.29 -4.74 -37.46
CA GLU A 69 0.11 -4.75 -38.88
C GLU A 69 1.47 -5.44 -39.12
N THR A 70 2.38 -5.45 -38.15
CA THR A 70 3.78 -5.86 -38.33
C THR A 70 4.17 -7.11 -37.56
N VAL A 71 3.49 -7.47 -36.48
CA VAL A 71 3.86 -8.56 -35.60
C VAL A 71 2.93 -9.75 -35.80
N VAL A 72 3.49 -10.85 -36.28
CA VAL A 72 2.79 -12.15 -36.26
C VAL A 72 2.79 -12.66 -34.83
N LYS A 73 1.68 -12.44 -34.11
CA LYS A 73 1.54 -12.91 -32.72
C LYS A 73 1.55 -14.44 -32.67
N PRO A 74 2.44 -15.08 -31.91
CA PRO A 74 2.34 -16.50 -31.67
C PRO A 74 0.98 -16.82 -31.02
N LYS A 75 0.49 -18.06 -31.18
CA LYS A 75 -0.76 -18.50 -30.52
C LYS A 75 -0.70 -18.17 -29.03
N GLU A 76 -1.72 -17.49 -28.53
CA GLU A 76 -1.83 -17.14 -27.11
C GLU A 76 -1.63 -18.35 -26.21
N SER A 77 -0.81 -18.21 -25.19
CA SER A 77 -0.56 -19.31 -24.26
C SER A 77 -1.85 -19.66 -23.50
N LYS A 78 -2.04 -20.93 -23.16
CA LYS A 78 -3.18 -21.37 -22.36
C LYS A 78 -3.27 -20.63 -21.02
N GLU A 79 -2.14 -20.21 -20.48
CA GLU A 79 -2.03 -19.44 -19.24
C GLU A 79 -2.56 -18.04 -19.42
N HIS A 80 -2.25 -17.37 -20.53
CA HIS A 80 -2.77 -16.04 -20.87
C HIS A 80 -4.29 -16.07 -21.01
N LEU A 81 -4.84 -17.04 -21.75
CA LEU A 81 -6.29 -17.20 -21.89
C LEU A 81 -7.00 -17.47 -20.56
N ARG A 82 -6.38 -18.24 -19.65
CA ARG A 82 -6.90 -18.45 -18.29
C ARG A 82 -6.87 -17.16 -17.49
N SER A 83 -5.78 -16.40 -17.55
CA SER A 83 -5.64 -15.11 -16.88
C SER A 83 -6.70 -14.12 -17.34
N MET A 84 -6.94 -14.02 -18.64
CA MET A 84 -8.00 -13.15 -19.20
C MET A 84 -9.41 -13.52 -18.70
N LYS A 85 -9.72 -14.82 -18.57
CA LYS A 85 -11.02 -15.25 -18.01
C LYS A 85 -11.18 -14.86 -16.55
N ILE A 86 -10.14 -14.98 -15.73
CA ILE A 86 -10.14 -14.57 -14.33
C ILE A 86 -10.24 -13.04 -14.23
N ASP A 87 -9.49 -12.30 -15.05
CA ASP A 87 -9.51 -10.86 -15.09
C ASP A 87 -10.87 -10.28 -15.44
N LYS A 88 -11.64 -10.94 -16.30
CA LYS A 88 -13.02 -10.54 -16.63
C LYS A 88 -13.91 -10.39 -15.37
N VAL A 89 -13.66 -11.22 -14.34
CA VAL A 89 -14.37 -11.16 -13.06
C VAL A 89 -13.70 -10.19 -12.10
N LEU A 90 -12.36 -10.28 -11.93
CA LEU A 90 -11.63 -9.53 -10.91
C LEU A 90 -11.42 -8.05 -11.26
N THR A 91 -11.43 -7.69 -12.54
CA THR A 91 -11.29 -6.30 -13.00
C THR A 91 -12.56 -5.74 -13.63
N GLY A 92 -13.68 -6.48 -13.59
CA GLY A 92 -14.97 -6.06 -14.14
C GLY A 92 -15.52 -4.81 -13.46
N LYS A 93 -16.18 -3.94 -14.23
CA LYS A 93 -16.71 -2.64 -13.78
C LYS A 93 -17.51 -2.67 -12.46
N TYR A 94 -18.29 -3.72 -12.24
CA TYR A 94 -19.16 -3.88 -11.05
C TYR A 94 -18.65 -4.94 -10.08
N THR A 95 -17.84 -5.90 -10.54
CA THR A 95 -17.38 -7.04 -9.75
C THR A 95 -16.03 -6.79 -9.07
N ALA A 96 -15.22 -5.88 -9.59
CA ALA A 96 -13.86 -5.63 -9.09
C ALA A 96 -13.84 -5.20 -7.62
N ILE A 97 -14.66 -4.21 -7.23
CA ILE A 97 -14.67 -3.70 -5.85
C ILE A 97 -15.24 -4.73 -4.87
N PRO A 98 -16.39 -5.41 -5.11
CA PRO A 98 -16.87 -6.47 -4.24
C PRO A 98 -15.88 -7.64 -4.10
N CYS A 99 -15.29 -8.10 -5.21
CA CYS A 99 -14.26 -9.15 -5.16
C CYS A 99 -13.03 -8.71 -4.34
N PHE A 100 -12.60 -7.47 -4.51
CA PHE A 100 -11.49 -6.89 -3.75
C PHE A 100 -11.80 -6.89 -2.25
N ILE A 101 -12.97 -6.38 -1.84
CA ILE A 101 -13.39 -6.35 -0.44
C ILE A 101 -13.49 -7.78 0.11
N GLY A 102 -14.03 -8.73 -0.66
CA GLY A 102 -14.16 -10.13 -0.26
C GLY A 102 -12.80 -10.80 -0.04
N ILE A 103 -11.87 -10.64 -0.97
CA ILE A 103 -10.52 -11.24 -0.87
C ILE A 103 -9.74 -10.61 0.28
N MET A 104 -9.73 -9.28 0.40
CA MET A 104 -9.03 -8.61 1.50
C MET A 104 -9.68 -8.89 2.84
N GLY A 105 -11.01 -8.94 2.91
CA GLY A 105 -11.74 -9.33 4.11
C GLY A 105 -11.39 -10.75 4.56
N LEU A 106 -11.32 -11.70 3.60
CA LEU A 106 -10.90 -13.07 3.88
C LEU A 106 -9.46 -13.13 4.41
N VAL A 107 -8.53 -12.41 3.78
CA VAL A 107 -7.13 -12.34 4.21
C VAL A 107 -7.03 -11.79 5.63
N PHE A 108 -7.70 -10.69 5.93
CA PHE A 108 -7.68 -10.12 7.28
C PHE A 108 -8.36 -11.04 8.31
N PHE A 109 -9.47 -11.66 7.96
CA PHE A 109 -10.14 -12.62 8.83
C PHE A 109 -9.23 -13.82 9.17
N LEU A 110 -8.59 -14.41 8.17
CA LEU A 110 -7.64 -15.51 8.38
C LEU A 110 -6.43 -15.07 9.22
N THR A 111 -5.92 -13.87 8.97
CA THR A 111 -4.75 -13.34 9.67
C THR A 111 -5.05 -13.04 11.14
N PHE A 112 -6.13 -12.32 11.42
CA PHE A 112 -6.37 -11.82 12.78
C PHE A 112 -7.23 -12.74 13.63
N SER A 113 -8.16 -13.52 13.04
CA SER A 113 -9.11 -14.33 13.81
C SER A 113 -8.80 -15.81 13.81
N VAL A 114 -8.10 -16.33 12.81
CA VAL A 114 -7.87 -17.78 12.68
C VAL A 114 -6.40 -18.13 12.89
N ILE A 115 -5.58 -17.94 11.87
CA ILE A 115 -4.19 -18.42 11.85
C ILE A 115 -3.31 -17.59 12.78
N GLY A 116 -3.37 -16.26 12.65
CA GLY A 116 -2.54 -15.37 13.45
C GLY A 116 -2.88 -15.45 14.93
N ALA A 117 -4.19 -15.45 15.29
CA ALA A 117 -4.62 -15.62 16.66
C ALA A 117 -4.21 -16.98 17.25
N PHE A 118 -4.34 -18.06 16.49
CA PHE A 118 -3.92 -19.39 16.94
C PHE A 118 -2.41 -19.45 17.21
N LEU A 119 -1.58 -18.95 16.29
CA LEU A 119 -0.13 -18.91 16.46
C LEU A 119 0.29 -17.98 17.60
N GLN A 120 -0.40 -16.84 17.76
CA GLN A 120 -0.19 -15.92 18.87
C GLN A 120 -0.45 -16.60 20.22
N ASN A 121 -1.57 -17.30 20.37
CA ASN A 121 -1.90 -18.02 21.60
C ASN A 121 -0.86 -19.09 21.96
N ILE A 122 -0.32 -19.80 20.96
CA ILE A 122 0.75 -20.79 21.20
C ILE A 122 2.01 -20.08 21.70
N LEU A 123 2.38 -18.96 21.08
CA LEU A 123 3.57 -18.20 21.49
C LEU A 123 3.40 -17.60 22.90
N ASP A 124 2.23 -17.05 23.20
CA ASP A 124 1.90 -16.48 24.52
C ASP A 124 1.95 -17.56 25.62
N MET A 125 1.44 -18.75 25.32
CA MET A 125 1.55 -19.89 26.21
C MET A 125 3.02 -20.26 26.48
N GLY A 126 3.85 -20.25 25.44
CA GLY A 126 5.29 -20.50 25.55
C GLY A 126 6.00 -19.44 26.40
N ILE A 127 5.75 -18.15 26.12
CA ILE A 127 6.33 -17.04 26.88
C ILE A 127 5.91 -17.09 28.35
N THR A 128 4.64 -17.34 28.63
CA THR A 128 4.10 -17.47 30.00
C THR A 128 4.73 -18.65 30.71
N ALA A 129 4.87 -19.79 30.06
CA ALA A 129 5.51 -20.97 30.66
C ALA A 129 6.97 -20.72 31.04
N LEU A 130 7.73 -20.06 30.10
CA LEU A 130 9.12 -19.64 30.37
C LEU A 130 9.17 -18.62 31.50
N GLY A 131 8.28 -17.64 31.53
CA GLY A 131 8.16 -16.66 32.61
C GLY A 131 7.96 -17.30 33.95
N ASN A 132 7.01 -18.26 34.06
CA ASN A 132 6.75 -18.99 35.29
C ASN A 132 7.95 -19.83 35.80
N ILE A 133 8.71 -20.42 34.87
CA ILE A 133 9.95 -21.13 35.19
C ILE A 133 10.98 -20.18 35.79
N VAL A 134 11.20 -19.03 35.15
CA VAL A 134 12.16 -18.02 35.62
C VAL A 134 11.73 -17.41 36.95
N ASP A 135 10.44 -17.10 37.12
CA ASP A 135 9.85 -16.58 38.32
C ASP A 135 10.11 -17.54 39.51
N HIS A 136 9.81 -18.83 39.30
CA HIS A 136 10.07 -19.86 40.31
C HIS A 136 11.55 -19.99 40.71
N TRP A 137 12.44 -19.93 39.72
CA TRP A 137 13.88 -19.97 39.94
C TRP A 137 14.40 -18.74 40.70
N MET A 138 13.94 -17.56 40.35
CA MET A 138 14.33 -16.30 41.01
C MET A 138 13.82 -16.26 42.46
N THR A 139 12.61 -16.71 42.66
CA THR A 139 12.01 -16.80 44.01
C THR A 139 12.74 -17.82 44.90
N ALA A 140 13.07 -19.00 44.33
CA ALA A 140 13.84 -20.02 45.05
C ALA A 140 15.28 -19.58 45.37
N ALA A 141 15.91 -18.75 44.50
CA ALA A 141 17.25 -18.19 44.69
C ALA A 141 17.28 -16.99 45.66
N GLY A 142 16.10 -16.52 46.16
CA GLY A 142 16.03 -15.39 47.08
C GLY A 142 16.47 -14.06 46.47
N VAL A 143 16.25 -13.85 45.17
CA VAL A 143 16.64 -12.66 44.44
C VAL A 143 15.93 -11.42 44.97
N ASN A 144 16.64 -10.28 45.03
CA ASN A 144 16.07 -9.00 45.46
C ASN A 144 14.83 -8.63 44.63
N ALA A 145 13.76 -8.16 45.33
CA ALA A 145 12.47 -7.81 44.73
C ALA A 145 12.58 -6.81 43.56
N VAL A 146 13.52 -5.90 43.62
CA VAL A 146 13.73 -4.93 42.53
C VAL A 146 14.27 -5.61 41.25
N LEU A 147 15.22 -6.53 41.41
CA LEU A 147 15.78 -7.30 40.28
C LEU A 147 14.74 -8.29 39.74
N HIS A 148 13.94 -8.88 40.59
CA HIS A 148 12.84 -9.76 40.20
C HIS A 148 11.80 -9.01 39.37
N SER A 149 11.31 -7.85 39.81
CA SER A 149 10.37 -7.01 39.08
C SER A 149 10.98 -6.53 37.76
N LEU A 150 12.26 -6.13 37.72
CA LEU A 150 12.94 -5.72 36.49
C LEU A 150 12.93 -6.84 35.42
N VAL A 151 13.18 -8.06 35.82
CA VAL A 151 13.20 -9.20 34.90
C VAL A 151 11.77 -9.61 34.48
N MET A 152 10.86 -9.75 35.45
CA MET A 152 9.49 -10.20 35.13
C MET A 152 8.67 -9.14 34.43
N ASP A 153 8.65 -7.91 34.93
CA ASP A 153 7.85 -6.83 34.35
C ASP A 153 8.55 -6.17 33.18
N GLY A 154 9.86 -5.95 33.26
CA GLY A 154 10.62 -5.30 32.21
C GLY A 154 10.88 -6.22 31.02
N VAL A 155 11.44 -7.41 31.24
CA VAL A 155 11.81 -8.31 30.14
C VAL A 155 10.63 -9.18 29.70
N PHE A 156 10.05 -9.98 30.59
CA PHE A 156 9.00 -10.93 30.19
C PHE A 156 7.71 -10.23 29.77
N ASN A 157 7.23 -9.24 30.50
CA ASN A 157 6.02 -8.52 30.10
C ASN A 157 6.30 -7.54 28.96
N GLY A 158 7.42 -6.81 29.01
CA GLY A 158 7.78 -5.82 27.96
C GLY A 158 8.15 -6.48 26.65
N VAL A 159 9.19 -7.31 26.61
CA VAL A 159 9.63 -7.98 25.37
C VAL A 159 8.62 -9.04 24.93
N GLY A 160 8.02 -9.77 25.88
CA GLY A 160 6.99 -10.78 25.61
C GLY A 160 5.80 -10.20 24.86
N SER A 161 5.28 -9.05 25.30
CA SER A 161 4.15 -8.39 24.61
C SER A 161 4.47 -8.02 23.16
N VAL A 162 5.70 -7.60 22.86
CA VAL A 162 6.13 -7.31 21.48
C VAL A 162 6.25 -8.58 20.64
N LEU A 163 6.84 -9.64 21.23
CA LEU A 163 6.99 -10.93 20.56
C LEU A 163 5.62 -11.58 20.24
N SER A 164 4.62 -11.38 21.10
CA SER A 164 3.26 -11.89 20.90
C SER A 164 2.62 -11.41 19.59
N PHE A 165 2.98 -10.24 19.10
CA PHE A 165 2.48 -9.74 17.80
C PHE A 165 3.21 -10.31 16.59
N LEU A 166 4.39 -10.92 16.76
CA LEU A 166 5.19 -11.45 15.66
C LEU A 166 4.44 -12.46 14.78
N PRO A 167 3.73 -13.47 15.34
CA PRO A 167 3.00 -14.44 14.52
C PRO A 167 1.92 -13.81 13.65
N VAL A 168 1.20 -12.83 14.18
CA VAL A 168 0.16 -12.12 13.43
C VAL A 168 0.78 -11.35 12.26
N ILE A 169 1.89 -10.66 12.49
CA ILE A 169 2.61 -9.90 11.47
C ILE A 169 3.16 -10.84 10.38
N VAL A 170 3.78 -11.96 10.76
CA VAL A 170 4.30 -12.95 9.80
C VAL A 170 3.17 -13.56 8.98
N THR A 171 2.03 -13.88 9.59
CA THR A 171 0.85 -14.39 8.90
C THR A 171 0.28 -13.37 7.92
N LEU A 172 0.23 -12.09 8.31
CA LEU A 172 -0.19 -11.01 7.41
C LEU A 172 0.73 -10.91 6.19
N PHE A 173 2.04 -10.90 6.40
CA PHE A 173 2.99 -10.84 5.30
C PHE A 173 2.95 -12.09 4.41
N PHE A 174 2.66 -13.25 4.99
CA PHE A 174 2.44 -14.47 4.21
C PHE A 174 1.32 -14.29 3.19
N PHE A 175 0.15 -13.86 3.61
CA PHE A 175 -0.97 -13.64 2.71
C PHE A 175 -0.72 -12.50 1.71
N LEU A 176 -0.11 -11.40 2.16
CA LEU A 176 0.24 -10.28 1.26
C LEU A 176 1.23 -10.70 0.18
N SER A 177 2.27 -11.46 0.55
CA SER A 177 3.22 -12.02 -0.41
C SER A 177 2.55 -12.95 -1.41
N LEU A 178 1.60 -13.77 -0.95
CA LEU A 178 0.82 -14.67 -1.80
C LEU A 178 -0.04 -13.89 -2.81
N LEU A 179 -0.66 -12.79 -2.40
CA LEU A 179 -1.41 -11.90 -3.29
C LEU A 179 -0.50 -11.14 -4.26
N GLU A 180 0.69 -10.73 -3.82
CA GLU A 180 1.66 -10.01 -4.65
C GLU A 180 2.25 -10.94 -5.71
N ASP A 181 2.78 -12.09 -5.33
CA ASP A 181 3.38 -13.06 -6.23
C ASP A 181 2.38 -13.68 -7.21
N SER A 182 1.11 -13.83 -6.82
CA SER A 182 0.07 -14.30 -7.74
C SER A 182 -0.26 -13.28 -8.85
N GLY A 183 0.17 -12.03 -8.72
CA GLY A 183 -0.15 -10.93 -9.63
C GLY A 183 -1.49 -10.26 -9.34
N TYR A 184 -2.17 -10.60 -8.24
CA TYR A 184 -3.45 -9.99 -7.87
C TYR A 184 -3.30 -8.52 -7.49
N MET A 185 -2.21 -8.14 -6.80
CA MET A 185 -1.96 -6.75 -6.40
C MET A 185 -1.85 -5.79 -7.59
N ALA A 186 -1.34 -6.26 -8.74
CA ALA A 186 -1.31 -5.47 -9.97
C ALA A 186 -2.73 -5.12 -10.47
N ARG A 187 -3.67 -6.07 -10.36
CA ARG A 187 -5.09 -5.85 -10.74
C ARG A 187 -5.78 -4.88 -9.79
N VAL A 188 -5.52 -5.03 -8.51
CA VAL A 188 -6.04 -4.09 -7.51
C VAL A 188 -5.55 -2.67 -7.81
N ALA A 189 -4.26 -2.50 -8.08
CA ALA A 189 -3.67 -1.21 -8.44
C ALA A 189 -4.33 -0.63 -9.72
N PHE A 190 -4.56 -1.47 -10.73
CA PHE A 190 -5.23 -1.06 -11.97
C PHE A 190 -6.68 -0.60 -11.74
N VAL A 191 -7.47 -1.38 -11.00
CA VAL A 191 -8.88 -1.05 -10.70
C VAL A 191 -8.99 0.23 -9.87
N MET A 192 -8.09 0.38 -8.89
CA MET A 192 -8.12 1.52 -7.96
C MET A 192 -7.51 2.79 -8.54
N ASP A 193 -6.78 2.71 -9.65
CA ASP A 193 -6.11 3.87 -10.26
C ASP A 193 -7.09 5.01 -10.55
N LYS A 194 -8.24 4.69 -11.17
CA LYS A 194 -9.26 5.69 -11.47
C LYS A 194 -9.79 6.41 -10.22
N LEU A 195 -9.92 5.70 -9.10
CA LEU A 195 -10.41 6.27 -7.84
C LEU A 195 -9.33 7.11 -7.16
N LEU A 196 -8.09 6.59 -7.09
CA LEU A 196 -6.97 7.25 -6.43
C LEU A 196 -6.52 8.52 -7.15
N ARG A 197 -6.59 8.57 -8.47
CA ARG A 197 -6.31 9.77 -9.25
C ARG A 197 -7.22 10.95 -8.87
N LYS A 198 -8.48 10.69 -8.49
CA LYS A 198 -9.38 11.75 -8.03
C LYS A 198 -8.87 12.44 -6.77
N ILE A 199 -8.17 11.71 -5.91
CA ILE A 199 -7.55 12.27 -4.70
C ILE A 199 -6.07 12.64 -4.89
N GLY A 200 -5.54 12.51 -6.13
CA GLY A 200 -4.20 12.94 -6.49
C GLY A 200 -3.10 11.90 -6.29
N LEU A 201 -3.44 10.62 -6.18
CA LEU A 201 -2.51 9.49 -6.05
C LEU A 201 -2.55 8.60 -7.29
N SER A 202 -1.44 7.92 -7.60
CA SER A 202 -1.41 6.85 -8.60
C SER A 202 -1.98 5.54 -8.05
N GLY A 203 -2.45 4.66 -8.93
CA GLY A 203 -3.00 3.35 -8.55
C GLY A 203 -2.05 2.48 -7.75
N ARG A 204 -0.74 2.63 -7.94
CA ARG A 204 0.28 1.91 -7.15
C ARG A 204 0.26 2.25 -5.66
N SER A 205 -0.21 3.44 -5.30
CA SER A 205 -0.29 3.89 -3.90
C SER A 205 -1.27 3.06 -3.07
N ILE A 206 -2.20 2.32 -3.72
CA ILE A 206 -3.14 1.46 -3.01
C ILE A 206 -2.43 0.34 -2.24
N VAL A 207 -1.33 -0.21 -2.78
CA VAL A 207 -0.62 -1.34 -2.16
C VAL A 207 -0.06 -0.97 -0.79
N PRO A 208 0.75 0.10 -0.62
CA PRO A 208 1.17 0.58 0.69
C PRO A 208 0.01 0.92 1.63
N MET A 209 -1.06 1.52 1.11
CA MET A 209 -2.22 1.86 1.92
C MET A 209 -2.96 0.61 2.44
N LEU A 210 -3.11 -0.43 1.60
CA LEU A 210 -3.69 -1.71 2.01
C LEU A 210 -2.87 -2.42 3.09
N VAL A 211 -1.55 -2.44 2.91
CA VAL A 211 -0.64 -2.95 3.95
C VAL A 211 -0.82 -2.14 5.25
N GLY A 212 -1.07 -0.83 5.14
CA GLY A 212 -1.33 0.08 6.25
C GLY A 212 -2.56 -0.27 7.09
N PHE A 213 -3.60 -0.87 6.52
CA PHE A 213 -4.74 -1.40 7.28
C PHE A 213 -4.36 -2.58 8.18
N GLY A 214 -3.39 -3.38 7.78
CA GLY A 214 -2.83 -4.42 8.63
C GLY A 214 -1.85 -3.86 9.66
N CYS A 215 -0.83 -3.13 9.18
CA CYS A 215 0.19 -2.49 10.00
C CYS A 215 0.77 -1.26 9.30
N THR A 216 0.75 -0.11 9.98
CA THR A 216 1.21 1.18 9.42
C THR A 216 2.69 1.17 9.07
N VAL A 217 3.55 0.54 9.88
CA VAL A 217 5.01 0.54 9.67
C VAL A 217 5.41 -0.12 8.33
N PRO A 218 5.01 -1.38 8.05
CA PRO A 218 5.29 -1.98 6.75
C PRO A 218 4.55 -1.28 5.60
N GLY A 219 3.38 -0.69 5.85
CA GLY A 219 2.68 0.14 4.87
C GLY A 219 3.54 1.33 4.42
N VAL A 220 4.11 2.08 5.36
CA VAL A 220 5.05 3.17 5.07
C VAL A 220 6.30 2.65 4.37
N MET A 221 6.86 1.51 4.80
CA MET A 221 8.04 0.92 4.14
C MET A 221 7.75 0.49 2.70
N ALA A 222 6.57 -0.07 2.41
CA ALA A 222 6.15 -0.47 1.08
C ALA A 222 6.05 0.72 0.11
N SER A 223 5.85 1.94 0.62
CA SER A 223 5.83 3.15 -0.22
C SER A 223 7.14 3.44 -0.96
N ARG A 224 8.26 2.81 -0.53
CA ARG A 224 9.57 2.91 -1.21
C ARG A 224 9.54 2.37 -2.65
N THR A 225 8.60 1.49 -2.97
CA THR A 225 8.42 0.94 -4.33
C THR A 225 7.76 1.91 -5.29
N LEU A 226 7.25 3.03 -4.80
CA LEU A 226 6.60 4.04 -5.63
C LEU A 226 7.65 4.85 -6.42
N PRO A 227 7.51 4.96 -7.75
CA PRO A 227 8.47 5.64 -8.61
C PRO A 227 8.47 7.17 -8.44
N SER A 228 7.32 7.74 -8.06
CA SER A 228 7.16 9.18 -7.86
C SER A 228 7.47 9.56 -6.42
N GLU A 229 8.40 10.50 -6.22
CA GLU A 229 8.71 11.05 -4.89
C GLU A 229 7.51 11.76 -4.28
N ARG A 230 6.72 12.46 -5.10
CA ARG A 230 5.48 13.12 -4.72
C ARG A 230 4.47 12.11 -4.19
N ASP A 231 4.17 11.07 -4.97
CA ASP A 231 3.21 10.02 -4.58
C ASP A 231 3.69 9.25 -3.35
N ARG A 232 5.01 9.02 -3.25
CA ARG A 232 5.62 8.38 -2.07
C ARG A 232 5.41 9.20 -0.80
N LYS A 233 5.75 10.50 -0.83
CA LYS A 233 5.57 11.40 0.32
C LYS A 233 4.10 11.51 0.72
N MET A 234 3.21 11.68 -0.24
CA MET A 234 1.79 11.76 0.00
C MET A 234 1.23 10.46 0.59
N THR A 235 1.64 9.30 0.06
CA THR A 235 1.24 7.98 0.58
C THR A 235 1.74 7.77 2.01
N ILE A 236 2.99 8.15 2.32
CA ILE A 236 3.54 8.06 3.69
C ILE A 236 2.69 8.87 4.67
N LEU A 237 2.30 10.09 4.31
CA LEU A 237 1.50 10.96 5.17
C LEU A 237 0.06 10.48 5.33
N LEU A 238 -0.49 9.77 4.34
CA LEU A 238 -1.87 9.25 4.38
C LEU A 238 -1.98 7.88 5.05
N THR A 239 -0.95 7.05 4.99
CA THR A 239 -0.96 5.69 5.57
C THR A 239 -1.35 5.67 7.07
N PRO A 240 -0.90 6.61 7.94
CA PRO A 240 -1.32 6.64 9.34
C PRO A 240 -2.81 6.91 9.58
N PHE A 241 -3.56 7.44 8.62
CA PHE A 241 -5.01 7.60 8.74
C PHE A 241 -5.75 6.26 8.62
N MET A 242 -5.11 5.25 8.02
CA MET A 242 -5.67 3.90 7.96
C MET A 242 -5.63 3.27 9.35
N SER A 243 -6.76 2.75 9.80
CA SER A 243 -6.85 2.11 11.11
C SER A 243 -6.29 0.69 11.02
N CYS A 244 -5.12 0.47 11.62
CA CYS A 244 -4.49 -0.84 11.70
C CYS A 244 -4.95 -1.62 12.93
N SER A 245 -4.63 -2.91 12.98
CA SER A 245 -5.01 -3.81 14.08
C SER A 245 -4.55 -3.32 15.45
N ALA A 246 -3.40 -2.64 15.55
CA ALA A 246 -2.90 -2.08 16.81
C ALA A 246 -3.73 -0.93 17.36
N LYS A 247 -4.52 -0.25 16.52
CA LYS A 247 -5.42 0.83 16.96
C LYS A 247 -6.75 0.31 17.50
N LEU A 248 -7.18 -0.90 17.10
CA LEU A 248 -8.47 -1.46 17.54
C LEU A 248 -8.57 -1.64 19.06
N PRO A 249 -7.56 -2.17 19.77
CA PRO A 249 -7.60 -2.22 21.23
C PRO A 249 -7.72 -0.84 21.89
N ILE A 250 -7.05 0.18 21.31
CA ILE A 250 -7.12 1.57 21.80
C ILE A 250 -8.55 2.11 21.62
N TYR A 251 -9.16 1.87 20.47
CA TYR A 251 -10.55 2.26 20.22
C TYR A 251 -11.51 1.51 21.15
N ALA A 252 -11.30 0.20 21.38
CA ALA A 252 -12.10 -0.60 22.29
C ALA A 252 -12.03 -0.07 23.73
N PHE A 253 -10.82 0.21 24.22
CA PHE A 253 -10.62 0.80 25.54
C PHE A 253 -11.32 2.15 25.68
N PHE A 254 -11.15 3.03 24.69
CA PHE A 254 -11.74 4.36 24.70
C PHE A 254 -13.27 4.31 24.64
N THR A 255 -13.81 3.44 23.79
CA THR A 255 -15.28 3.28 23.68
C THR A 255 -15.88 2.66 24.92
N ALA A 256 -15.22 1.69 25.54
CA ALA A 256 -15.67 1.09 26.80
C ALA A 256 -15.67 2.09 27.97
N ALA A 257 -14.67 3.01 27.99
CA ALA A 257 -14.56 4.00 29.05
C ALA A 257 -15.58 5.16 28.92
N PHE A 258 -15.84 5.63 27.70
CA PHE A 258 -16.64 6.85 27.49
C PHE A 258 -18.03 6.59 26.89
N PHE A 259 -18.24 5.43 26.23
CA PHE A 259 -19.48 5.10 25.49
C PHE A 259 -19.92 3.66 25.73
N PRO A 260 -20.20 3.23 26.98
CA PRO A 260 -20.50 1.84 27.31
C PRO A 260 -21.72 1.29 26.53
N ASP A 261 -22.76 2.10 26.32
CA ASP A 261 -23.99 1.67 25.66
C ASP A 261 -23.91 1.64 24.12
N HIS A 262 -22.98 2.38 23.54
CA HIS A 262 -22.86 2.58 22.08
C HIS A 262 -21.46 2.26 21.53
N GLY A 263 -20.65 1.49 22.26
CA GLY A 263 -19.25 1.22 21.95
C GLY A 263 -19.01 0.72 20.53
N ALA A 264 -19.84 -0.19 20.04
CA ALA A 264 -19.71 -0.75 18.69
C ALA A 264 -19.92 0.31 17.60
N ILE A 265 -20.91 1.18 17.75
CA ILE A 265 -21.22 2.25 16.78
C ILE A 265 -20.10 3.28 16.76
N VAL A 266 -19.59 3.67 17.93
CA VAL A 266 -18.50 4.64 18.06
C VAL A 266 -17.21 4.06 17.48
N MET A 267 -16.92 2.76 17.69
CA MET A 267 -15.76 2.09 17.08
C MET A 267 -15.82 2.09 15.56
N ILE A 268 -16.99 1.78 14.98
CA ILE A 268 -17.22 1.84 13.54
C ILE A 268 -17.05 3.28 13.03
N ALA A 269 -17.61 4.25 13.74
CA ALA A 269 -17.49 5.67 13.38
C ALA A 269 -16.03 6.15 13.41
N LEU A 270 -15.23 5.75 14.40
CA LEU A 270 -13.80 6.08 14.46
C LEU A 270 -13.02 5.44 13.30
N TYR A 271 -13.34 4.19 12.96
CA TYR A 271 -12.68 3.48 11.87
C TYR A 271 -12.95 4.16 10.52
N PHE A 272 -14.21 4.39 10.18
CA PHE A 272 -14.59 5.07 8.95
C PHE A 272 -14.23 6.56 8.96
N GLY A 273 -14.28 7.21 10.12
CA GLY A 273 -13.83 8.59 10.33
C GLY A 273 -12.36 8.78 9.96
N GLY A 274 -11.51 7.82 10.32
CA GLY A 274 -10.10 7.80 9.91
C GLY A 274 -9.93 7.77 8.39
N ILE A 275 -10.69 6.93 7.69
CA ILE A 275 -10.65 6.84 6.21
C ILE A 275 -11.13 8.15 5.57
N ILE A 276 -12.25 8.69 6.05
CA ILE A 276 -12.80 9.96 5.54
C ILE A 276 -11.81 11.10 5.76
N MET A 277 -11.23 11.18 6.95
CA MET A 277 -10.21 12.19 7.27
C MET A 277 -8.97 12.03 6.38
N GLY A 278 -8.55 10.81 6.09
CA GLY A 278 -7.46 10.52 5.14
C GLY A 278 -7.78 11.04 3.74
N ILE A 279 -9.01 10.82 3.24
CA ILE A 279 -9.45 11.33 1.93
C ILE A 279 -9.48 12.87 1.92
N LEU A 280 -10.02 13.50 2.96
CA LEU A 280 -10.06 14.96 3.08
C LEU A 280 -8.65 15.55 3.11
N MET A 281 -7.75 14.93 3.88
CA MET A 281 -6.36 15.35 3.93
C MET A 281 -5.66 15.16 2.59
N ALA A 282 -5.92 14.07 1.86
CA ALA A 282 -5.38 13.86 0.52
C ALA A 282 -5.82 14.97 -0.45
N LEU A 283 -7.10 15.34 -0.43
CA LEU A 283 -7.64 16.43 -1.26
C LEU A 283 -7.03 17.79 -0.88
N LEU A 284 -6.84 18.05 0.40
CA LEU A 284 -6.19 19.27 0.89
C LEU A 284 -4.72 19.32 0.43
N MET A 285 -3.98 18.23 0.64
CA MET A 285 -2.55 18.15 0.29
C MET A 285 -2.32 18.22 -1.22
N ARG A 286 -3.22 17.65 -2.03
CA ARG A 286 -3.19 17.80 -3.50
C ARG A 286 -3.22 19.26 -3.94
N LYS A 287 -4.01 20.11 -3.24
CA LYS A 287 -4.15 21.53 -3.59
C LYS A 287 -3.04 22.42 -3.02
N THR A 288 -2.43 22.04 -1.91
CA THR A 288 -1.50 22.90 -1.15
C THR A 288 -0.04 22.49 -1.29
N LEU A 289 0.31 21.27 -0.89
CA LEU A 289 1.72 20.83 -0.79
C LEU A 289 2.20 20.04 -2.02
N PHE A 290 1.31 19.26 -2.64
CA PHE A 290 1.66 18.32 -3.70
C PHE A 290 0.90 18.68 -4.98
N SER A 291 1.14 19.87 -5.51
CA SER A 291 0.63 20.29 -6.81
C SER A 291 1.23 19.43 -7.93
N GLY A 292 0.46 19.17 -8.99
CA GLY A 292 0.84 18.34 -10.12
C GLY A 292 -0.02 17.09 -10.26
N GLU A 293 0.10 16.42 -11.41
CA GLU A 293 -0.68 15.23 -11.72
C GLU A 293 0.00 13.97 -11.20
N ALA A 294 -0.81 12.98 -10.81
CA ALA A 294 -0.32 11.66 -10.47
C ALA A 294 0.33 10.99 -11.69
N VAL A 295 1.45 10.29 -11.48
CA VAL A 295 2.11 9.56 -12.57
C VAL A 295 1.14 8.55 -13.17
N PRO A 296 0.98 8.53 -14.51
CA PRO A 296 0.07 7.60 -15.15
C PRO A 296 0.46 6.16 -14.85
N PHE A 297 -0.53 5.37 -14.45
CA PHE A 297 -0.34 3.96 -14.20
C PHE A 297 -0.43 3.19 -15.52
N VAL A 298 0.73 2.90 -16.09
CA VAL A 298 0.83 2.06 -17.29
C VAL A 298 1.62 0.83 -16.91
N MET A 299 0.96 -0.32 -16.87
CA MET A 299 1.59 -1.60 -16.55
C MET A 299 0.85 -2.72 -17.29
N GLU A 300 1.60 -3.60 -17.93
CA GLU A 300 1.07 -4.86 -18.40
C GLU A 300 0.70 -5.75 -17.21
N LEU A 301 -0.49 -6.31 -17.23
CA LEU A 301 -0.94 -7.23 -16.19
C LEU A 301 -0.21 -8.56 -16.33
N PRO A 302 0.62 -8.96 -15.36
CA PRO A 302 1.34 -10.25 -15.42
C PRO A 302 0.35 -11.41 -15.40
N ASN A 303 0.66 -12.52 -16.05
CA ASN A 303 -0.15 -13.73 -15.95
C ASN A 303 -0.22 -14.23 -14.50
N TYR A 304 -1.36 -14.81 -14.11
CA TYR A 304 -1.46 -15.44 -12.80
C TYR A 304 -0.53 -16.63 -12.71
N ARG A 305 0.22 -16.69 -11.62
CA ARG A 305 1.12 -17.81 -11.32
C ARG A 305 1.03 -18.19 -9.85
N MET A 306 1.34 -19.44 -9.56
CA MET A 306 1.44 -19.91 -8.18
C MET A 306 2.70 -19.31 -7.54
N PRO A 307 2.60 -18.75 -6.33
CA PRO A 307 3.74 -18.25 -5.57
C PRO A 307 4.78 -19.35 -5.33
N GLY A 308 6.05 -19.02 -5.50
CA GLY A 308 7.15 -19.95 -5.22
C GLY A 308 7.38 -20.10 -3.72
N ALA A 309 7.18 -21.27 -3.14
CA ALA A 309 7.32 -21.52 -1.71
C ALA A 309 8.66 -21.05 -1.13
N LYS A 310 9.76 -21.22 -1.89
CA LYS A 310 11.10 -20.75 -1.49
C LYS A 310 11.18 -19.24 -1.39
N ASN A 311 10.60 -18.51 -2.35
CA ASN A 311 10.60 -17.05 -2.35
C ASN A 311 9.76 -16.49 -1.20
N VAL A 312 8.57 -17.05 -0.99
CA VAL A 312 7.70 -16.70 0.13
C VAL A 312 8.42 -16.95 1.46
N GLY A 313 9.07 -18.10 1.63
CA GLY A 313 9.84 -18.43 2.84
C GLY A 313 10.98 -17.43 3.13
N HIS A 314 11.76 -17.05 2.11
CA HIS A 314 12.82 -16.04 2.27
C HIS A 314 12.24 -14.66 2.65
N LEU A 315 11.18 -14.24 1.98
CA LEU A 315 10.53 -12.96 2.27
C LEU A 315 9.99 -12.92 3.71
N LEU A 316 9.35 -14.00 4.17
CA LEU A 316 8.85 -14.09 5.54
C LEU A 316 9.96 -14.01 6.58
N TRP A 317 11.07 -14.71 6.32
CA TRP A 317 12.25 -14.66 7.19
C TRP A 317 12.83 -13.25 7.29
N ASP A 318 13.00 -12.59 6.15
CA ASP A 318 13.52 -11.22 6.10
C ASP A 318 12.60 -10.24 6.84
N LYS A 319 11.28 -10.36 6.65
CA LYS A 319 10.29 -9.52 7.35
C LYS A 319 10.25 -9.79 8.85
N ALA A 320 10.31 -11.06 9.27
CA ALA A 320 10.38 -11.42 10.68
C ALA A 320 11.66 -10.90 11.35
N LYS A 321 12.80 -11.06 10.67
CA LYS A 321 14.10 -10.54 11.12
C LYS A 321 14.08 -9.01 11.24
N ASP A 322 13.59 -8.32 10.22
CA ASP A 322 13.48 -6.85 10.22
C ASP A 322 12.58 -6.37 11.37
N PHE A 323 11.47 -7.05 11.62
CA PHE A 323 10.58 -6.71 12.74
C PHE A 323 11.28 -6.89 14.08
N LEU A 324 11.91 -8.04 14.31
CA LEU A 324 12.64 -8.31 15.56
C LEU A 324 13.76 -7.31 15.80
N GLN A 325 14.57 -7.00 14.78
CA GLN A 325 15.64 -6.04 14.90
C GLN A 325 15.11 -4.63 15.24
N ARG A 326 14.03 -4.20 14.61
CA ARG A 326 13.48 -2.86 14.84
C ARG A 326 12.71 -2.78 16.15
N ALA A 327 11.84 -3.76 16.41
CA ALA A 327 11.00 -3.75 17.60
C ALA A 327 11.77 -4.04 18.90
N VAL A 328 12.73 -4.96 18.88
CA VAL A 328 13.47 -5.36 20.08
C VAL A 328 14.77 -4.58 20.21
N SER A 329 15.60 -4.54 19.17
CA SER A 329 16.96 -3.95 19.29
C SER A 329 16.95 -2.44 19.30
N TYR A 330 16.16 -1.79 18.43
CA TYR A 330 16.18 -0.33 18.32
C TYR A 330 15.24 0.38 19.30
N THR A 331 14.08 -0.22 19.62
CA THR A 331 13.09 0.43 20.48
C THR A 331 13.39 0.26 21.95
N HIS A 332 13.93 -0.89 22.36
CA HIS A 332 14.16 -1.21 23.77
C HIS A 332 15.62 -1.12 24.23
N LEU A 333 16.60 -1.23 23.31
CA LEU A 333 18.03 -1.16 23.65
C LEU A 333 18.67 0.20 23.35
N THR A 334 18.10 0.98 22.44
CA THR A 334 18.52 2.36 22.24
C THR A 334 17.56 3.29 22.96
N LEU A 335 17.91 3.67 24.18
CA LEU A 335 17.29 4.84 24.82
C LEU A 335 17.48 6.03 23.90
N PRO A 336 16.44 6.85 23.65
CA PRO A 336 16.63 8.09 22.93
C PRO A 336 17.55 8.97 23.76
N THR A 337 18.82 9.02 23.37
CA THR A 337 19.75 10.03 23.84
C THR A 337 19.43 11.34 23.13
N ASN A 338 18.51 12.10 23.68
CA ASN A 338 18.33 13.51 23.45
C ASN A 338 18.25 14.23 24.79
#